data_13f9d944a8494138b0c8a753d66e02f4
#
_entry.id   13f9d944a8494138b0c8a753d66e02f4
#
_cell.length_a   1.000
_cell.length_b   1.000
_cell.length_c   1.000
_cell.angle_alpha   90.00
_cell.angle_beta   90.00
_cell.angle_gamma   90.00
#
_symmetry.space_group_name_H-M   'P 1'
#
loop_
_entity.id
_entity.type
_entity.pdbx_description
1 polymer ?
#
loop_
_entity_poly.entity_id
_entity_poly.type
_entity_poly.pdbx_seq_one_letter_code
_entity_poly.pdbx_strand_id
1 'polypeptide(L)'
;NLIVVDWRAPIASLYYDGRLGKVSYDAPAGNIQGDLLLKRLFEIEQGRLEGFSDIDISASDELLKSYLTSNSEVRLKNIISTIQTEQNAIIRAPLNRPLIVQGVAGSGKTTVALHRIAYLAYTYAKQLQSKDFMIIAPNKFFLDYISNILPDLGVNDVNQCTFEEFAEQIIDAGIKVESSTDKLANMINNHGEDKKMRVNKRFLLLNHH
;
A
#
# COMPACT_ATOMS: atom_id res chain seq x y z
N ASN A 1 18.37 12.22 -24.91
CA ASN A 1 17.23 12.99 -24.43
C ASN A 1 16.87 12.47 -23.04
N LEU A 2 16.72 13.40 -22.07
CA LEU A 2 16.20 13.06 -20.74
C LEU A 2 14.72 12.77 -20.86
N ILE A 3 14.29 11.60 -20.35
CA ILE A 3 12.87 11.24 -20.25
C ILE A 3 12.54 11.07 -18.78
N VAL A 4 11.57 11.84 -18.31
CA VAL A 4 11.01 11.69 -16.96
C VAL A 4 9.70 10.91 -17.08
N VAL A 5 9.57 9.85 -16.30
CA VAL A 5 8.42 8.96 -16.33
C VAL A 5 7.80 8.88 -14.93
N ASP A 6 6.48 8.92 -14.87
CA ASP A 6 5.75 8.70 -13.62
C ASP A 6 6.00 7.27 -13.12
N TRP A 7 6.18 7.11 -11.82
CA TRP A 7 6.41 5.81 -11.18
C TRP A 7 5.27 4.79 -11.43
N ARG A 8 4.08 5.28 -11.71
CA ARG A 8 2.89 4.46 -12.03
C ARG A 8 2.92 3.91 -13.46
N ALA A 9 3.70 4.53 -14.35
CA ALA A 9 3.79 4.07 -15.73
C ALA A 9 4.32 2.63 -15.85
N PRO A 10 3.89 1.87 -16.87
CA PRO A 10 4.31 0.49 -17.05
C PRO A 10 5.83 0.28 -17.06
N ILE A 11 6.57 1.13 -17.79
CA ILE A 11 8.04 1.04 -17.87
C ILE A 11 8.72 1.22 -16.50
N ALA A 12 8.11 1.94 -15.58
CA ALA A 12 8.69 2.16 -14.25
C ALA A 12 8.76 0.87 -13.41
N SER A 13 8.03 -0.20 -13.77
CA SER A 13 8.16 -1.52 -13.15
C SER A 13 9.58 -2.07 -13.28
N LEU A 14 10.29 -1.74 -14.36
CA LEU A 14 11.67 -2.19 -14.60
C LEU A 14 12.64 -1.73 -13.51
N TYR A 15 12.33 -0.63 -12.81
CA TYR A 15 13.13 -0.21 -11.67
C TYR A 15 13.08 -1.23 -10.53
N TYR A 16 11.93 -1.84 -10.28
CA TYR A 16 11.73 -2.79 -9.19
C TYR A 16 12.08 -4.23 -9.59
N ASP A 17 11.59 -4.66 -10.75
CA ASP A 17 11.61 -6.05 -11.19
C ASP A 17 12.71 -6.35 -12.22
N GLY A 18 13.19 -5.30 -12.92
CA GLY A 18 14.16 -5.43 -14.00
C GLY A 18 15.57 -5.77 -13.47
N ARG A 19 16.20 -6.78 -14.10
CA ARG A 19 17.62 -7.06 -13.98
C ARG A 19 18.34 -6.49 -15.21
N LEU A 20 19.64 -6.22 -15.08
CA LEU A 20 20.43 -5.82 -16.25
C LEU A 20 20.37 -6.89 -17.33
N GLY A 21 20.34 -6.47 -18.59
CA GLY A 21 20.16 -7.31 -19.76
C GLY A 21 18.76 -7.26 -20.33
N LYS A 22 18.29 -8.36 -20.91
CA LYS A 22 16.98 -8.42 -21.57
C LYS A 22 15.83 -8.28 -20.57
N VAL A 23 14.97 -7.31 -20.84
CA VAL A 23 13.79 -7.01 -20.04
C VAL A 23 12.55 -6.87 -20.91
N SER A 24 11.37 -7.06 -20.30
CA SER A 24 10.10 -6.75 -20.95
C SER A 24 9.11 -6.17 -19.95
N TYR A 25 8.18 -5.37 -20.44
CA TYR A 25 7.07 -4.86 -19.65
C TYR A 25 5.81 -4.74 -20.52
N ASP A 26 4.65 -4.86 -19.89
CA ASP A 26 3.38 -4.74 -20.58
C ASP A 26 2.92 -3.27 -20.59
N ALA A 27 2.67 -2.75 -21.79
CA ALA A 27 2.14 -1.41 -22.03
C ALA A 27 0.76 -1.52 -22.72
N PRO A 28 -0.04 -0.47 -22.78
CA PRO A 28 -1.31 -0.47 -23.52
C PRO A 28 -1.17 -0.86 -25.00
N ALA A 29 0.00 -0.63 -25.59
CA ALA A 29 0.34 -0.99 -26.97
C ALA A 29 0.79 -2.44 -27.13
N GLY A 30 0.88 -3.23 -26.06
CA GLY A 30 1.36 -4.60 -26.03
C GLY A 30 2.64 -4.77 -25.21
N ASN A 31 3.22 -5.97 -25.29
CA ASN A 31 4.47 -6.29 -24.60
C ASN A 31 5.67 -5.61 -25.32
N ILE A 32 6.42 -4.82 -24.58
CA ILE A 32 7.61 -4.10 -25.06
C ILE A 32 8.84 -4.81 -24.51
N GLN A 33 9.79 -5.08 -25.39
CA GLN A 33 11.06 -5.73 -25.05
C GLN A 33 12.22 -4.76 -25.31
N GLY A 34 13.28 -4.89 -24.51
CA GLY A 34 14.48 -4.08 -24.63
C GLY A 34 15.62 -4.62 -23.77
N ASP A 35 16.70 -3.87 -23.73
CA ASP A 35 17.86 -4.16 -22.88
C ASP A 35 18.01 -3.07 -21.81
N LEU A 36 18.01 -3.46 -20.55
CA LEU A 36 18.34 -2.59 -19.43
C LEU A 36 19.85 -2.55 -19.24
N LEU A 37 20.48 -1.47 -19.68
CA LEU A 37 21.94 -1.35 -19.70
C LEU A 37 22.50 -0.85 -18.36
N LEU A 38 21.73 -0.04 -17.65
CA LEU A 38 22.17 0.59 -16.41
C LEU A 38 20.97 0.88 -15.53
N LYS A 39 21.13 0.65 -14.23
CA LYS A 39 20.17 1.02 -13.19
C LYS A 39 20.90 1.83 -12.13
N ARG A 40 20.54 3.09 -11.99
CA ARG A 40 21.22 4.04 -11.11
C ARG A 40 20.26 4.70 -10.15
N LEU A 41 20.61 4.68 -8.88
CA LEU A 41 19.94 5.41 -7.82
C LEU A 41 20.67 6.73 -7.58
N PHE A 42 19.93 7.83 -7.55
CA PHE A 42 20.45 9.15 -7.21
C PHE A 42 19.98 9.54 -5.82
N GLU A 43 20.90 10.06 -5.01
CA GLU A 43 20.62 10.66 -3.72
C GLU A 43 20.57 12.18 -3.90
N ILE A 44 19.37 12.75 -3.74
CA ILE A 44 19.13 14.18 -3.96
C ILE A 44 18.54 14.77 -2.68
N GLU A 45 19.27 15.71 -2.08
CA GLU A 45 18.82 16.48 -0.92
C GLU A 45 18.66 17.94 -1.28
N GLN A 46 17.52 18.54 -0.95
CA GLN A 46 17.22 19.96 -1.22
C GLN A 46 17.52 20.41 -2.67
N GLY A 47 17.31 19.51 -3.65
CA GLY A 47 17.56 19.78 -5.06
C GLY A 47 19.03 19.68 -5.48
N ARG A 48 19.93 19.20 -4.62
CA ARG A 48 21.34 18.94 -4.92
C ARG A 48 21.58 17.45 -5.00
N LEU A 49 22.39 17.04 -5.99
CA LEU A 49 22.86 15.67 -6.10
C LEU A 49 23.97 15.45 -5.07
N GLU A 50 23.68 14.65 -4.04
CA GLU A 50 24.66 14.27 -3.00
C GLU A 50 25.45 13.03 -3.38
N GLY A 51 24.83 12.11 -4.12
CA GLY A 51 25.50 10.88 -4.55
C GLY A 51 24.70 10.09 -5.57
N PHE A 52 25.33 9.05 -6.11
CA PHE A 52 24.65 8.04 -6.89
C PHE A 52 25.28 6.67 -6.66
N SER A 53 24.49 5.62 -6.84
CA SER A 53 24.96 4.24 -6.82
C SER A 53 24.36 3.44 -7.97
N ASP A 54 25.19 2.64 -8.63
CA ASP A 54 24.73 1.73 -9.66
C ASP A 54 24.23 0.44 -9.00
N ILE A 55 23.02 0.04 -9.35
CA ILE A 55 22.39 -1.15 -8.80
C ILE A 55 22.60 -2.27 -9.83
N ASP A 56 23.52 -3.16 -9.56
CA ASP A 56 23.68 -4.40 -10.30
C ASP A 56 23.19 -5.57 -9.45
N ILE A 57 22.03 -6.12 -9.79
CA ILE A 57 21.48 -7.31 -9.12
C ILE A 57 21.90 -8.58 -9.88
N SER A 58 22.82 -8.46 -10.82
CA SER A 58 23.36 -9.60 -11.57
C SER A 58 24.47 -10.35 -10.83
N ALA A 59 24.76 -10.00 -9.58
CA ALA A 59 25.72 -10.73 -8.77
C ALA A 59 25.24 -12.17 -8.58
N SER A 60 25.91 -13.10 -9.24
CA SER A 60 25.82 -14.52 -8.96
C SER A 60 25.94 -14.79 -7.45
N ASP A 61 25.21 -15.77 -6.91
CA ASP A 61 25.14 -16.13 -5.49
C ASP A 61 26.50 -16.18 -4.75
N GLU A 62 27.61 -16.39 -5.44
CA GLU A 62 28.97 -16.46 -4.86
C GLU A 62 29.52 -15.06 -4.54
N LEU A 63 29.30 -14.04 -5.38
CA LEU A 63 29.69 -12.67 -5.08
C LEU A 63 28.82 -12.10 -3.95
N LEU A 64 27.53 -12.46 -3.92
CA LEU A 64 26.62 -12.07 -2.84
C LEU A 64 27.11 -12.58 -1.47
N LYS A 65 27.64 -13.81 -1.40
CA LYS A 65 28.22 -14.38 -0.16
C LYS A 65 29.44 -13.61 0.33
N SER A 66 30.33 -13.18 -0.55
CA SER A 66 31.53 -12.42 -0.18
C SER A 66 31.20 -10.99 0.27
N TYR A 67 30.18 -10.34 -0.33
CA TYR A 67 29.72 -9.02 0.06
C TYR A 67 28.85 -9.02 1.35
N LEU A 68 28.12 -10.08 1.61
CA LEU A 68 27.32 -10.23 2.83
C LEU A 68 28.16 -10.35 4.11
N THR A 69 29.43 -10.70 3.98
CA THR A 69 30.35 -10.81 5.12
C THR A 69 31.09 -9.52 5.46
N SER A 70 31.14 -8.52 4.56
CA SER A 70 32.01 -7.36 4.72
C SER A 70 31.36 -6.00 4.87
N ASN A 71 30.05 -5.82 4.55
CA ASN A 71 29.46 -4.49 4.58
C ASN A 71 27.95 -4.48 4.94
N SER A 72 27.63 -3.94 6.12
CA SER A 72 26.25 -3.81 6.62
C SER A 72 25.36 -2.93 5.72
N GLU A 73 25.93 -1.94 5.03
CA GLU A 73 25.18 -1.04 4.15
C GLU A 73 24.68 -1.73 2.87
N VAL A 74 25.51 -2.61 2.28
CA VAL A 74 25.12 -3.39 1.09
C VAL A 74 23.99 -4.35 1.42
N ARG A 75 24.07 -4.97 2.62
CA ARG A 75 23.02 -5.87 3.12
C ARG A 75 21.68 -5.13 3.31
N LEU A 76 21.72 -3.92 3.88
CA LEU A 76 20.54 -3.10 4.07
C LEU A 76 19.93 -2.68 2.72
N LYS A 77 20.74 -2.26 1.75
CA LYS A 77 20.29 -1.89 0.39
C LYS A 77 19.60 -3.07 -0.32
N ASN A 78 20.15 -4.28 -0.20
CA ASN A 78 19.55 -5.49 -0.79
C ASN A 78 18.23 -5.87 -0.13
N ILE A 79 18.11 -5.75 1.19
CA ILE A 79 16.86 -5.97 1.91
C ILE A 79 15.80 -4.97 1.46
N ILE A 80 16.14 -3.67 1.39
CA ILE A 80 15.22 -2.61 0.93
C ILE A 80 14.76 -2.87 -0.50
N SER A 81 15.67 -3.25 -1.40
CA SER A 81 15.35 -3.59 -2.79
C SER A 81 14.37 -4.77 -2.89
N THR A 82 14.57 -5.82 -2.10
CA THR A 82 13.68 -6.99 -2.06
C THR A 82 12.28 -6.61 -1.56
N ILE A 83 12.21 -5.83 -0.47
CA ILE A 83 10.92 -5.35 0.07
C ILE A 83 10.19 -4.49 -0.97
N GLN A 84 10.89 -3.60 -1.66
CA GLN A 84 10.30 -2.76 -2.70
C GLN A 84 9.76 -3.58 -3.88
N THR A 85 10.43 -4.63 -4.28
CA THR A 85 9.98 -5.54 -5.35
C THR A 85 8.67 -6.23 -4.96
N GLU A 86 8.59 -6.79 -3.75
CA GLU A 86 7.37 -7.43 -3.24
C GLU A 86 6.21 -6.42 -3.12
N GLN A 87 6.48 -5.24 -2.60
CA GLN A 87 5.50 -4.16 -2.50
C GLN A 87 5.00 -3.73 -3.88
N ASN A 88 5.91 -3.58 -4.86
CA ASN A 88 5.56 -3.24 -6.23
C ASN A 88 4.66 -4.29 -6.88
N ALA A 89 4.91 -5.56 -6.67
CA ALA A 89 4.07 -6.65 -7.15
C ALA A 89 2.63 -6.56 -6.59
N ILE A 90 2.48 -6.22 -5.31
CA ILE A 90 1.17 -6.00 -4.68
C ILE A 90 0.47 -4.77 -5.27
N ILE A 91 1.18 -3.65 -5.41
CA ILE A 91 0.65 -2.39 -5.95
C ILE A 91 0.10 -2.61 -7.37
N ARG A 92 0.83 -3.36 -8.20
CA ARG A 92 0.48 -3.60 -9.61
C ARG A 92 -0.37 -4.86 -9.86
N ALA A 93 -0.75 -5.58 -8.81
CA ALA A 93 -1.60 -6.77 -8.95
C ALA A 93 -2.91 -6.44 -9.70
N PRO A 94 -3.45 -7.35 -10.52
CA PRO A 94 -4.66 -7.12 -11.31
C PRO A 94 -5.85 -6.66 -10.47
N LEU A 95 -6.69 -5.80 -11.06
CA LEU A 95 -7.89 -5.24 -10.39
C LEU A 95 -8.98 -6.30 -10.18
N ASN A 96 -9.09 -7.26 -11.07
CA ASN A 96 -10.19 -8.24 -11.13
C ASN A 96 -10.06 -9.39 -10.12
N ARG A 97 -9.15 -9.30 -9.15
CA ARG A 97 -8.96 -10.32 -8.12
C ARG A 97 -8.94 -9.68 -6.73
N PRO A 98 -9.64 -10.27 -5.74
CA PRO A 98 -9.49 -9.86 -4.36
C PRO A 98 -8.04 -10.08 -3.91
N LEU A 99 -7.54 -9.15 -3.10
CA LEU A 99 -6.18 -9.15 -2.61
C LEU A 99 -6.18 -8.99 -1.09
N ILE A 100 -5.55 -9.92 -0.39
CA ILE A 100 -5.32 -9.86 1.05
C ILE A 100 -3.83 -9.60 1.29
N VAL A 101 -3.51 -8.51 1.97
CA VAL A 101 -2.12 -8.15 2.29
C VAL A 101 -1.86 -8.38 3.76
N GLN A 102 -0.99 -9.33 4.07
CA GLN A 102 -0.54 -9.65 5.42
C GLN A 102 0.90 -9.19 5.64
N GLY A 103 1.24 -8.89 6.88
CA GLY A 103 2.59 -8.52 7.27
C GLY A 103 2.63 -8.02 8.71
N VAL A 104 3.82 -7.99 9.30
CA VAL A 104 4.05 -7.48 10.66
C VAL A 104 3.73 -5.98 10.76
N ALA A 105 3.61 -5.47 11.97
CA ALA A 105 3.49 -4.04 12.19
C ALA A 105 4.72 -3.32 11.59
N GLY A 106 4.48 -2.18 10.92
CA GLY A 106 5.56 -1.43 10.25
C GLY A 106 6.01 -1.95 8.89
N SER A 107 5.45 -3.06 8.37
CA SER A 107 5.83 -3.59 7.04
C SER A 107 5.33 -2.77 5.84
N GLY A 108 4.72 -1.61 6.06
CA GLY A 108 4.24 -0.73 4.99
C GLY A 108 2.90 -1.11 4.36
N LYS A 109 2.09 -1.98 4.98
CA LYS A 109 0.79 -2.42 4.42
C LYS A 109 -0.12 -1.26 4.01
N THR A 110 -0.25 -0.25 4.86
CA THR A 110 -1.05 0.95 4.57
C THR A 110 -0.46 1.74 3.40
N THR A 111 0.85 1.95 3.40
CA THR A 111 1.56 2.62 2.32
C THR A 111 1.34 1.91 0.99
N VAL A 112 1.47 0.59 0.96
CA VAL A 112 1.21 -0.24 -0.23
C VAL A 112 -0.24 -0.11 -0.69
N ALA A 113 -1.21 -0.11 0.22
CA ALA A 113 -2.63 0.05 -0.12
C ALA A 113 -2.91 1.42 -0.75
N LEU A 114 -2.34 2.50 -0.22
CA LEU A 114 -2.51 3.86 -0.77
C LEU A 114 -1.83 4.01 -2.14
N HIS A 115 -0.61 3.50 -2.29
CA HIS A 115 0.08 3.47 -3.58
C HIS A 115 -0.70 2.63 -4.61
N ARG A 116 -1.34 1.53 -4.19
CA ARG A 116 -2.19 0.74 -5.07
C ARG A 116 -3.39 1.54 -5.56
N ILE A 117 -4.07 2.30 -4.70
CA ILE A 117 -5.16 3.19 -5.12
C ILE A 117 -4.65 4.18 -6.17
N ALA A 118 -3.51 4.83 -5.92
CA ALA A 118 -2.91 5.78 -6.85
C ALA A 118 -2.52 5.12 -8.19
N TYR A 119 -1.98 3.91 -8.16
CA TYR A 119 -1.67 3.14 -9.36
C TYR A 119 -2.93 2.77 -10.15
N LEU A 120 -3.98 2.29 -9.49
CA LEU A 120 -5.23 1.92 -10.14
C LEU A 120 -5.94 3.13 -10.73
N ALA A 121 -6.00 4.25 -10.01
CA ALA A 121 -6.58 5.49 -10.50
C ALA A 121 -5.84 6.02 -11.75
N TYR A 122 -4.51 5.89 -11.79
CA TYR A 122 -3.71 6.24 -12.95
C TYR A 122 -3.92 5.27 -14.13
N THR A 123 -3.82 3.98 -13.86
CA THR A 123 -3.85 2.94 -14.90
C THR A 123 -5.22 2.82 -15.56
N TYR A 124 -6.28 2.96 -14.77
CA TYR A 124 -7.67 2.83 -15.21
C TYR A 124 -8.39 4.19 -15.32
N ALA A 125 -7.67 5.29 -15.47
CA ALA A 125 -8.23 6.65 -15.52
C ALA A 125 -9.33 6.87 -16.56
N LYS A 126 -9.40 6.03 -17.60
CA LYS A 126 -10.50 6.06 -18.59
C LYS A 126 -11.77 5.35 -18.13
N GLN A 127 -11.71 4.51 -17.11
CA GLN A 127 -12.78 3.63 -16.64
C GLN A 127 -13.20 3.94 -15.21
N LEU A 128 -12.26 4.37 -14.36
CA LEU A 128 -12.45 4.62 -12.95
C LEU A 128 -12.09 6.07 -12.60
N GLN A 129 -12.91 6.68 -11.78
CA GLN A 129 -12.65 7.98 -11.17
C GLN A 129 -12.29 7.77 -9.69
N SER A 130 -11.66 8.76 -9.05
CA SER A 130 -11.30 8.67 -7.63
C SER A 130 -12.50 8.37 -6.71
N LYS A 131 -13.68 8.89 -7.06
CA LYS A 131 -14.93 8.63 -6.33
C LYS A 131 -15.44 7.18 -6.41
N ASP A 132 -14.94 6.39 -7.37
CA ASP A 132 -15.31 4.98 -7.50
C ASP A 132 -14.51 4.09 -6.54
N PHE A 133 -13.52 4.66 -5.85
CA PHE A 133 -12.80 4.02 -4.78
C PHE A 133 -13.42 4.37 -3.44
N MET A 134 -13.44 3.40 -2.53
CA MET A 134 -13.85 3.59 -1.16
C MET A 134 -12.81 3.01 -0.21
N ILE A 135 -12.44 3.79 0.80
CA ILE A 135 -11.57 3.35 1.88
C ILE A 135 -12.40 3.19 3.15
N ILE A 136 -12.44 1.99 3.68
CA ILE A 136 -13.08 1.71 4.96
C ILE A 136 -11.97 1.51 5.99
N ALA A 137 -11.95 2.35 7.00
CA ALA A 137 -10.91 2.37 8.03
C ALA A 137 -11.47 2.04 9.42
N PRO A 138 -10.62 1.61 10.36
CA PRO A 138 -11.06 1.23 11.69
C PRO A 138 -11.55 2.40 12.55
N ASN A 139 -11.11 3.63 12.27
CA ASN A 139 -11.50 4.83 13.02
C ASN A 139 -11.19 6.12 12.24
N LYS A 140 -11.74 7.25 12.71
CA LYS A 140 -11.57 8.57 12.07
C LYS A 140 -10.13 9.06 12.08
N PHE A 141 -9.38 8.81 13.14
CA PHE A 141 -7.98 9.22 13.24
C PHE A 141 -7.14 8.60 12.11
N PHE A 142 -7.42 7.35 11.75
CA PHE A 142 -6.77 6.68 10.63
C PHE A 142 -7.20 7.27 9.27
N LEU A 143 -8.46 7.69 9.15
CA LEU A 143 -8.95 8.38 7.94
C LEU A 143 -8.26 9.74 7.76
N ASP A 144 -8.11 10.52 8.83
CA ASP A 144 -7.41 11.81 8.79
C ASP A 144 -5.96 11.64 8.32
N TYR A 145 -5.27 10.59 8.79
CA TYR A 145 -3.92 10.25 8.33
C TYR A 145 -3.89 9.94 6.82
N ILE A 146 -4.83 9.15 6.33
CA ILE A 146 -4.93 8.78 4.90
C ILE A 146 -5.23 10.00 4.05
N SER A 147 -6.16 10.86 4.48
CA SER A 147 -6.58 12.06 3.76
C SER A 147 -5.44 13.03 3.50
N ASN A 148 -4.42 13.03 4.36
CA ASN A 148 -3.22 13.86 4.19
C ASN A 148 -2.22 13.27 3.18
N ILE A 149 -2.22 11.96 2.97
CA ILE A 149 -1.23 11.28 2.10
C ILE A 149 -1.73 11.15 0.67
N LEU A 150 -3.03 10.89 0.46
CA LEU A 150 -3.58 10.65 -0.88
C LEU A 150 -3.30 11.77 -1.88
N PRO A 151 -3.41 13.08 -1.53
CA PRO A 151 -3.06 14.17 -2.44
C PRO A 151 -1.61 14.14 -2.92
N ASP A 152 -0.65 13.77 -2.04
CA ASP A 152 0.76 13.65 -2.39
C ASP A 152 1.00 12.53 -3.41
N LEU A 153 0.12 11.52 -3.44
CA LEU A 153 0.12 10.46 -4.43
C LEU A 153 -0.66 10.82 -5.72
N GLY A 154 -1.15 12.05 -5.81
CA GLY A 154 -1.92 12.55 -6.95
C GLY A 154 -3.36 11.99 -7.03
N VAL A 155 -3.95 11.64 -5.89
CA VAL A 155 -5.31 11.11 -5.80
C VAL A 155 -6.14 11.98 -4.86
N ASN A 156 -7.19 12.60 -5.39
CA ASN A 156 -8.13 13.42 -4.63
C ASN A 156 -9.53 12.79 -4.70
N ASP A 157 -10.42 13.20 -3.79
CA ASP A 157 -11.84 12.87 -3.81
C ASP A 157 -12.16 11.36 -3.73
N VAL A 158 -11.34 10.59 -3.00
CA VAL A 158 -11.64 9.19 -2.67
C VAL A 158 -12.64 9.15 -1.52
N ASN A 159 -13.69 8.35 -1.66
CA ASN A 159 -14.66 8.13 -0.60
C ASN A 159 -14.01 7.43 0.59
N GLN A 160 -14.21 7.99 1.79
CA GLN A 160 -13.58 7.49 3.01
C GLN A 160 -14.60 7.44 4.13
N CYS A 161 -14.69 6.32 4.82
CA CYS A 161 -15.60 6.17 5.97
C CYS A 161 -15.08 5.12 6.95
N THR A 162 -15.62 5.14 8.16
CA THR A 162 -15.49 4.01 9.10
C THR A 162 -16.46 2.90 8.70
N PHE A 163 -16.25 1.71 9.27
CA PHE A 163 -17.17 0.60 9.03
C PHE A 163 -18.58 0.92 9.55
N GLU A 164 -18.69 1.60 10.69
CA GLU A 164 -19.97 2.03 11.26
C GLU A 164 -20.71 2.97 10.30
N GLU A 165 -20.04 4.00 9.78
CA GLU A 165 -20.62 4.94 8.83
C GLU A 165 -21.04 4.24 7.52
N PHE A 166 -20.24 3.31 7.04
CA PHE A 166 -20.56 2.50 5.85
C PHE A 166 -21.81 1.62 6.11
N ALA A 167 -21.88 0.98 7.27
CA ALA A 167 -23.02 0.15 7.65
C ALA A 167 -24.31 0.99 7.78
N GLU A 168 -24.24 2.18 8.36
CA GLU A 168 -25.37 3.13 8.42
C GLU A 168 -25.89 3.51 7.03
N GLN A 169 -24.99 3.78 6.07
CA GLN A 169 -25.35 4.10 4.70
C GLN A 169 -26.09 2.98 3.98
N ILE A 170 -25.70 1.70 4.25
CA ILE A 170 -26.33 0.54 3.59
C ILE A 170 -27.68 0.19 4.23
N ILE A 171 -27.76 0.26 5.55
CA ILE A 171 -28.96 -0.20 6.27
C ILE A 171 -30.15 0.72 6.03
N ASP A 172 -29.96 2.01 5.74
CA ASP A 172 -30.98 3.05 5.41
C ASP A 172 -32.30 2.92 6.23
N ALA A 173 -32.25 2.32 7.40
CA ALA A 173 -33.42 1.93 8.17
C ALA A 173 -33.75 2.92 9.30
N GLY A 174 -33.15 4.12 9.30
CA GLY A 174 -33.29 5.06 10.40
C GLY A 174 -32.77 4.51 11.75
N ILE A 175 -31.98 3.41 11.69
CA ILE A 175 -31.38 2.77 12.87
C ILE A 175 -30.09 3.51 13.17
N LYS A 176 -30.06 4.23 14.27
CA LYS A 176 -28.82 4.85 14.74
C LYS A 176 -27.90 3.77 15.31
N VAL A 177 -26.76 3.53 14.67
CA VAL A 177 -25.74 2.60 15.18
C VAL A 177 -25.04 3.29 16.35
N GLU A 178 -25.07 2.64 17.53
CA GLU A 178 -24.37 3.15 18.71
C GLU A 178 -22.85 3.08 18.44
N SER A 179 -22.19 4.22 18.49
CA SER A 179 -20.73 4.26 18.25
C SER A 179 -19.99 3.44 19.32
N SER A 180 -18.81 2.92 18.97
CA SER A 180 -17.97 2.18 19.92
C SER A 180 -17.62 3.03 21.16
N THR A 181 -17.47 4.34 20.98
CA THR A 181 -17.20 5.30 22.06
C THR A 181 -18.41 5.52 22.95
N ASP A 182 -19.60 5.69 22.37
CA ASP A 182 -20.84 5.84 23.15
C ASP A 182 -21.16 4.57 23.94
N LYS A 183 -20.92 3.41 23.32
CA LYS A 183 -21.07 2.12 23.97
C LYS A 183 -20.13 1.94 25.15
N LEU A 184 -18.87 2.37 25.00
CA LEU A 184 -17.88 2.34 26.08
C LEU A 184 -18.28 3.30 27.21
N ALA A 185 -18.69 4.53 26.88
CA ALA A 185 -19.17 5.51 27.83
C ALA A 185 -20.41 5.00 28.61
N ASN A 186 -21.37 4.38 27.90
CA ASN A 186 -22.53 3.76 28.48
C ASN A 186 -22.19 2.55 29.40
N MET A 187 -21.15 1.80 29.08
CA MET A 187 -20.65 0.71 29.92
C MET A 187 -20.01 1.23 31.22
N ILE A 188 -19.22 2.32 31.12
CA ILE A 188 -18.56 2.93 32.27
C ILE A 188 -19.59 3.57 33.20
N ASN A 189 -20.58 4.28 32.66
CA ASN A 189 -21.57 5.01 33.44
C ASN A 189 -22.67 4.13 34.04
N ASN A 190 -22.90 2.93 33.50
CA ASN A 190 -23.94 2.02 33.99
C ASN A 190 -23.32 0.82 34.70
N HIS A 191 -23.00 0.97 36.00
CA HIS A 191 -22.50 -0.08 36.87
C HIS A 191 -23.60 -1.07 37.31
N GLY A 192 -24.22 -1.81 36.38
CA GLY A 192 -25.21 -2.84 36.69
C GLY A 192 -24.76 -4.23 36.23
N GLU A 193 -24.88 -5.23 37.09
CA GLU A 193 -24.46 -6.63 36.85
C GLU A 193 -25.12 -7.28 35.62
N ASP A 194 -26.34 -6.90 35.28
CA ASP A 194 -27.09 -7.44 34.14
C ASP A 194 -26.46 -7.11 32.75
N LYS A 195 -25.66 -6.05 32.64
CA LYS A 195 -25.00 -5.69 31.37
C LYS A 195 -23.70 -6.44 31.12
N LYS A 196 -22.97 -6.84 32.17
CA LYS A 196 -21.79 -7.71 32.06
C LYS A 196 -22.14 -9.04 31.37
N MET A 197 -23.32 -9.59 31.71
CA MET A 197 -23.79 -10.86 31.16
C MET A 197 -24.18 -10.77 29.66
N ARG A 198 -24.70 -9.61 29.20
CA ARG A 198 -25.01 -9.36 27.77
C ARG A 198 -23.76 -9.17 26.93
N VAL A 199 -22.72 -8.56 27.44
CA VAL A 199 -21.43 -8.38 26.76
C VAL A 199 -20.73 -9.72 26.58
N ASN A 200 -20.68 -10.55 27.65
CA ASN A 200 -20.06 -11.87 27.55
C ASN A 200 -20.79 -12.81 26.57
N LYS A 201 -22.11 -12.75 26.47
CA LYS A 201 -22.86 -13.53 25.48
C LYS A 201 -22.59 -13.12 24.03
N ARG A 202 -22.37 -11.84 23.77
CA ARG A 202 -22.02 -11.35 22.43
C ARG A 202 -20.57 -11.71 22.03
N PHE A 203 -19.63 -11.68 22.97
CA PHE A 203 -18.24 -12.14 22.72
C PHE A 203 -18.17 -13.65 22.45
N LEU A 204 -19.00 -14.45 23.11
CA LEU A 204 -19.08 -15.90 22.89
C LEU A 204 -19.68 -16.28 21.53
N LEU A 205 -20.57 -15.45 20.96
CA LEU A 205 -21.14 -15.68 19.63
C LEU A 205 -20.20 -15.32 18.47
N LEU A 206 -19.17 -14.49 18.70
CA LEU A 206 -18.18 -14.12 17.68
C LEU A 206 -16.99 -15.10 17.61
N ASN A 207 -16.85 -16.02 18.57
CA ASN A 207 -15.76 -17.00 18.62
C ASN A 207 -16.16 -18.41 18.15
N HIS A 208 -17.33 -18.57 17.52
CA HIS A 208 -17.84 -19.86 17.04
C HIS A 208 -18.17 -19.90 15.53
N HIS A 209 -17.36 -19.16 14.72
CA HIS A 209 -17.35 -19.34 13.25
C HIS A 209 -15.93 -19.30 12.71
#